data_dedb7ca4514dc76153719b104ac18ee8
#
_entry.id   dedb7ca4514dc76153719b104ac18ee8
#
_cell.length_a   1.000
_cell.length_b   1.000
_cell.length_c   1.000
_cell.angle_alpha   90.00
_cell.angle_beta   90.00
_cell.angle_gamma   90.00
#
_symmetry.space_group_name_H-M   'P 1'
#
loop_
_entity.id
_entity.type
_entity.pdbx_description
1 polymer ?
#
loop_
_entity_poly.entity_id
_entity_poly.type
_entity_poly.pdbx_seq_one_letter_code
_entity_poly.pdbx_strand_id
1 'polypeptide(L)'
;MNEKALRILEYDKIINMLAGFAVSPMAKEMAHHLQPSVSMSEIVLRQQETTEAVSMVLRKGSPSFGGFREIRPQLKRAEMGGTLSIPELMHIGEFLYVCRKAKNYAKNENKAETYERLDEYFELLTLIPNLENEITRCIVSETEIADDASAGLKSVRKEIKISNDRVKDHLNGVISSSAYRNMLQDFVITIRNDRYCVPVKSEYRSVFPGMV
;
A
#
# COMPACT_ATOMS: atom_id res chain seq x y z
N MET A 1 -26.24 -15.96 -28.00
CA MET A 1 -27.51 -16.41 -27.40
C MET A 1 -28.51 -15.24 -27.45
N ASN A 2 -29.82 -15.49 -27.61
CA ASN A 2 -30.80 -14.40 -27.74
C ASN A 2 -31.07 -13.77 -26.34
N GLU A 3 -31.11 -12.44 -26.25
CA GLU A 3 -31.40 -11.71 -24.98
C GLU A 3 -32.71 -12.16 -24.30
N LYS A 4 -33.72 -12.47 -25.08
CA LYS A 4 -35.00 -13.02 -24.56
C LYS A 4 -34.77 -14.37 -23.84
N ALA A 5 -33.90 -15.23 -24.35
CA ALA A 5 -33.59 -16.50 -23.70
C ALA A 5 -32.82 -16.30 -22.39
N LEU A 6 -31.84 -15.39 -22.38
CA LEU A 6 -31.09 -15.05 -21.17
C LEU A 6 -31.99 -14.52 -20.05
N ARG A 7 -32.95 -13.67 -20.42
CA ARG A 7 -33.95 -13.12 -19.48
C ARG A 7 -34.87 -14.19 -18.93
N ILE A 8 -35.37 -15.14 -19.77
CA ILE A 8 -36.22 -16.23 -19.33
C ILE A 8 -35.46 -17.19 -18.40
N LEU A 9 -34.18 -17.41 -18.64
CA LEU A 9 -33.31 -18.25 -17.82
C LEU A 9 -32.77 -17.54 -16.59
N GLU A 10 -33.14 -16.27 -16.37
CA GLU A 10 -32.68 -15.45 -15.24
C GLU A 10 -31.12 -15.43 -15.15
N TYR A 11 -30.45 -15.37 -16.29
CA TYR A 11 -29.00 -15.43 -16.39
C TYR A 11 -28.30 -14.32 -15.60
N ASP A 12 -28.90 -13.14 -15.51
CA ASP A 12 -28.45 -12.02 -14.70
C ASP A 12 -28.33 -12.37 -13.21
N LYS A 13 -29.25 -13.18 -12.69
CA LYS A 13 -29.16 -13.66 -11.29
C LYS A 13 -27.97 -14.58 -11.07
N ILE A 14 -27.71 -15.48 -12.03
CA ILE A 14 -26.55 -16.38 -11.98
C ILE A 14 -25.25 -15.59 -12.00
N ILE A 15 -25.15 -14.58 -12.88
CA ILE A 15 -24.00 -13.69 -12.98
C ILE A 15 -23.79 -12.89 -11.69
N ASN A 16 -24.85 -12.34 -11.11
CA ASN A 16 -24.75 -11.63 -9.84
C ASN A 16 -24.29 -12.54 -8.69
N MET A 17 -24.77 -13.79 -8.65
CA MET A 17 -24.29 -14.77 -7.67
C MET A 17 -22.79 -15.06 -7.87
N LEU A 18 -22.36 -15.29 -9.13
CA LEU A 18 -20.95 -15.51 -9.45
C LEU A 18 -20.07 -14.33 -9.06
N ALA A 19 -20.50 -13.11 -9.40
CA ALA A 19 -19.79 -11.88 -9.01
C ALA A 19 -19.70 -11.70 -7.48
N GLY A 20 -20.69 -12.24 -6.73
CA GLY A 20 -20.67 -12.25 -5.27
C GLY A 20 -19.53 -13.08 -4.66
N PHE A 21 -19.07 -14.12 -5.36
CA PHE A 21 -17.91 -14.94 -4.95
C PHE A 21 -16.57 -14.33 -5.36
N ALA A 22 -16.57 -13.36 -6.29
CA ALA A 22 -15.35 -12.75 -6.75
C ALA A 22 -14.77 -11.79 -5.68
N VAL A 23 -13.49 -11.93 -5.39
CA VAL A 23 -12.82 -11.20 -4.29
C VAL A 23 -12.26 -9.85 -4.74
N SER A 24 -11.84 -9.73 -6.02
CA SER A 24 -11.30 -8.50 -6.58
C SER A 24 -12.33 -7.74 -7.42
N PRO A 25 -12.24 -6.39 -7.50
CA PRO A 25 -13.10 -5.60 -8.40
C PRO A 25 -13.01 -6.05 -9.85
N MET A 26 -11.81 -6.38 -10.33
CA MET A 26 -11.58 -6.86 -11.70
C MET A 26 -12.27 -8.21 -11.96
N ALA A 27 -12.20 -9.15 -11.00
CA ALA A 27 -12.87 -10.44 -11.14
C ALA A 27 -14.41 -10.28 -11.12
N LYS A 28 -14.97 -9.33 -10.36
CA LYS A 28 -16.39 -8.99 -10.40
C LYS A 28 -16.81 -8.45 -11.76
N GLU A 29 -16.00 -7.55 -12.31
CA GLU A 29 -16.21 -7.00 -13.65
C GLU A 29 -16.14 -8.10 -14.72
N MET A 30 -15.15 -8.99 -14.64
CA MET A 30 -15.06 -10.16 -15.55
C MET A 30 -16.30 -11.05 -15.44
N ALA A 31 -16.80 -11.32 -14.24
CA ALA A 31 -18.02 -12.10 -14.04
C ALA A 31 -19.23 -11.42 -14.69
N HIS A 32 -19.39 -10.09 -14.52
CA HIS A 32 -20.50 -9.36 -15.15
C HIS A 32 -20.44 -9.31 -16.67
N HIS A 33 -19.25 -9.41 -17.26
CA HIS A 33 -19.07 -9.47 -18.72
C HIS A 33 -19.11 -10.89 -19.29
N LEU A 34 -19.28 -11.90 -18.44
CA LEU A 34 -19.33 -13.29 -18.90
C LEU A 34 -20.57 -13.51 -19.75
N GLN A 35 -20.37 -14.06 -20.94
CA GLN A 35 -21.44 -14.42 -21.88
C GLN A 35 -21.43 -15.93 -22.15
N PRO A 36 -22.58 -16.55 -22.37
CA PRO A 36 -22.65 -17.94 -22.77
C PRO A 36 -22.00 -18.13 -24.13
N SER A 37 -21.06 -19.09 -24.21
CA SER A 37 -20.45 -19.49 -25.49
C SER A 37 -21.28 -20.54 -26.21
N VAL A 38 -21.19 -20.53 -27.54
CA VAL A 38 -21.73 -21.58 -28.43
C VAL A 38 -20.60 -22.38 -29.06
N SER A 39 -19.36 -22.04 -28.79
CA SER A 39 -18.19 -22.78 -29.28
C SER A 39 -17.89 -23.96 -28.35
N MET A 40 -18.01 -25.18 -28.85
CA MET A 40 -17.74 -26.37 -28.06
C MET A 40 -16.31 -26.40 -27.52
N SER A 41 -15.33 -25.99 -28.29
CA SER A 41 -13.93 -25.94 -27.85
C SER A 41 -13.71 -24.97 -26.70
N GLU A 42 -14.34 -23.79 -26.77
CA GLU A 42 -14.28 -22.79 -25.69
C GLU A 42 -14.98 -23.29 -24.42
N ILE A 43 -16.14 -23.91 -24.56
CA ILE A 43 -16.89 -24.48 -23.43
C ILE A 43 -16.07 -25.54 -22.72
N VAL A 44 -15.49 -26.49 -23.47
CA VAL A 44 -14.65 -27.56 -22.91
C VAL A 44 -13.44 -26.97 -22.19
N LEU A 45 -12.76 -25.98 -22.77
CA LEU A 45 -11.62 -25.30 -22.17
C LEU A 45 -11.99 -24.69 -20.82
N ARG A 46 -13.04 -23.86 -20.76
CA ARG A 46 -13.50 -23.19 -19.54
C ARG A 46 -13.97 -24.16 -18.46
N GLN A 47 -14.56 -25.30 -18.88
CA GLN A 47 -14.93 -26.38 -17.94
C GLN A 47 -13.69 -27.05 -17.36
N GLN A 48 -12.65 -27.29 -18.16
CA GLN A 48 -11.36 -27.81 -17.66
C GLN A 48 -10.72 -26.85 -16.66
N GLU A 49 -10.62 -25.56 -16.97
CA GLU A 49 -10.12 -24.53 -16.05
C GLU A 49 -10.86 -24.55 -14.71
N THR A 50 -12.20 -24.64 -14.76
CA THR A 50 -13.04 -24.72 -13.57
C THR A 50 -12.78 -26.00 -12.77
N THR A 51 -12.65 -27.14 -13.44
CA THR A 51 -12.38 -28.43 -12.81
C THR A 51 -11.01 -28.44 -12.13
N GLU A 52 -9.98 -27.90 -12.79
CA GLU A 52 -8.65 -27.75 -12.22
C GLU A 52 -8.67 -26.80 -11.01
N ALA A 53 -9.38 -25.67 -11.11
CA ALA A 53 -9.53 -24.71 -9.99
C ALA A 53 -10.20 -25.37 -8.77
N VAL A 54 -11.28 -26.11 -8.96
CA VAL A 54 -11.96 -26.85 -7.89
C VAL A 54 -11.01 -27.87 -7.26
N SER A 55 -10.30 -28.66 -8.08
CA SER A 55 -9.33 -29.64 -7.58
C SER A 55 -8.21 -28.98 -6.79
N MET A 56 -7.67 -27.86 -7.26
CA MET A 56 -6.64 -27.09 -6.58
C MET A 56 -7.12 -26.55 -5.24
N VAL A 57 -8.33 -25.98 -5.18
CA VAL A 57 -8.93 -25.47 -3.94
C VAL A 57 -9.20 -26.58 -2.95
N LEU A 58 -9.70 -27.73 -3.37
CA LEU A 58 -9.95 -28.86 -2.48
C LEU A 58 -8.67 -29.42 -1.85
N ARG A 59 -7.55 -29.36 -2.56
CA ARG A 59 -6.27 -29.90 -2.09
C ARG A 59 -5.43 -28.90 -1.30
N LYS A 60 -5.36 -27.65 -1.77
CA LYS A 60 -4.49 -26.60 -1.21
C LYS A 60 -5.25 -25.60 -0.31
N GLY A 61 -6.58 -25.72 -0.24
CA GLY A 61 -7.43 -24.70 0.39
C GLY A 61 -7.68 -23.50 -0.51
N SER A 62 -8.56 -22.62 -0.07
CA SER A 62 -8.91 -21.41 -0.81
C SER A 62 -7.72 -20.45 -0.91
N PRO A 63 -7.39 -19.97 -2.12
CA PRO A 63 -6.30 -19.01 -2.30
C PRO A 63 -6.67 -17.63 -1.72
N SER A 64 -5.68 -16.95 -1.15
CA SER A 64 -5.84 -15.58 -0.64
C SER A 64 -5.36 -14.57 -1.70
N PHE A 65 -6.17 -14.36 -2.74
CA PHE A 65 -5.89 -13.42 -3.85
C PHE A 65 -6.60 -12.08 -3.71
N GLY A 66 -7.25 -11.83 -2.58
CA GLY A 66 -7.97 -10.58 -2.31
C GLY A 66 -7.10 -9.49 -1.69
N GLY A 67 -7.68 -8.30 -1.59
CA GLY A 67 -7.09 -7.18 -0.85
C GLY A 67 -6.30 -6.19 -1.70
N PHE A 68 -6.09 -6.42 -2.99
CA PHE A 68 -5.44 -5.45 -3.88
C PHE A 68 -6.46 -4.56 -4.59
N ARG A 69 -6.02 -3.39 -4.96
CA ARG A 69 -6.81 -2.40 -5.70
C ARG A 69 -6.38 -2.33 -7.16
N GLU A 70 -7.20 -1.68 -7.99
CA GLU A 70 -6.85 -1.38 -9.38
C GLU A 70 -5.66 -0.41 -9.41
N ILE A 71 -4.58 -0.80 -10.11
CA ILE A 71 -3.34 -0.01 -10.19
C ILE A 71 -3.02 0.52 -11.60
N ARG A 72 -3.81 0.19 -12.62
CA ARG A 72 -3.58 0.66 -14.01
C ARG A 72 -3.54 2.18 -14.13
N PRO A 73 -4.38 2.98 -13.43
CA PRO A 73 -4.30 4.44 -13.49
C PRO A 73 -2.97 4.97 -12.95
N GLN A 74 -2.45 4.37 -11.88
CA GLN A 74 -1.16 4.73 -11.28
C GLN A 74 0.00 4.39 -12.22
N LEU A 75 -0.03 3.21 -12.82
CA LEU A 75 1.00 2.81 -13.80
C LEU A 75 1.01 3.74 -15.01
N LYS A 76 -0.16 4.07 -15.56
CA LYS A 76 -0.26 5.01 -16.68
C LYS A 76 0.28 6.39 -16.34
N ARG A 77 0.02 6.88 -15.12
CA ARG A 77 0.57 8.17 -14.66
C ARG A 77 2.10 8.11 -14.50
N ALA A 78 2.63 7.03 -13.93
CA ALA A 78 4.07 6.83 -13.82
C ALA A 78 4.76 6.74 -15.20
N GLU A 79 4.15 6.05 -16.16
CA GLU A 79 4.62 5.95 -17.54
C GLU A 79 4.71 7.33 -18.23
N MET A 80 3.78 8.24 -17.91
CA MET A 80 3.81 9.64 -18.39
C MET A 80 4.78 10.53 -17.60
N GLY A 81 5.60 9.96 -16.67
CA GLY A 81 6.54 10.72 -15.85
C GLY A 81 5.92 11.41 -14.64
N GLY A 82 4.68 11.09 -14.29
CA GLY A 82 4.01 11.62 -13.10
C GLY A 82 4.50 10.97 -11.82
N THR A 83 4.44 11.73 -10.71
CA THR A 83 4.80 11.24 -9.37
C THR A 83 3.63 10.48 -8.74
N LEU A 84 3.94 9.39 -8.05
CA LEU A 84 2.98 8.62 -7.26
C LEU A 84 3.05 9.03 -5.79
N SER A 85 1.90 9.06 -5.13
CA SER A 85 1.79 9.29 -3.69
C SER A 85 2.14 8.02 -2.89
N ILE A 86 2.36 8.16 -1.59
CA ILE A 86 2.64 7.04 -0.69
C ILE A 86 1.53 5.97 -0.75
N PRO A 87 0.22 6.30 -0.63
CA PRO A 87 -0.85 5.31 -0.74
C PRO A 87 -0.87 4.59 -2.08
N GLU A 88 -0.54 5.27 -3.18
CA GLU A 88 -0.50 4.64 -4.50
C GLU A 88 0.64 3.65 -4.65
N LEU A 89 1.82 3.97 -4.09
CA LEU A 89 2.94 3.03 -4.03
C LEU A 89 2.60 1.82 -3.14
N MET A 90 1.89 2.02 -2.02
CA MET A 90 1.41 0.92 -1.18
C MET A 90 0.47 -0.02 -1.95
N HIS A 91 -0.48 0.51 -2.74
CA HIS A 91 -1.35 -0.32 -3.57
C HIS A 91 -0.57 -1.15 -4.59
N ILE A 92 0.50 -0.58 -5.17
CA ILE A 92 1.40 -1.33 -6.06
C ILE A 92 2.12 -2.43 -5.27
N GLY A 93 2.63 -2.14 -4.08
CA GLY A 93 3.27 -3.13 -3.20
C GLY A 93 2.32 -4.28 -2.83
N GLU A 94 1.08 -3.96 -2.46
CA GLU A 94 0.02 -4.94 -2.18
C GLU A 94 -0.25 -5.84 -3.41
N PHE A 95 -0.34 -5.25 -4.60
CA PHE A 95 -0.54 -6.00 -5.84
C PHE A 95 0.62 -6.96 -6.11
N LEU A 96 1.87 -6.51 -5.99
CA LEU A 96 3.07 -7.34 -6.17
C LEU A 96 3.12 -8.48 -5.14
N TYR A 97 2.76 -8.19 -3.89
CA TYR A 97 2.64 -9.21 -2.85
C TYR A 97 1.61 -10.29 -3.19
N VAL A 98 0.44 -9.89 -3.69
CA VAL A 98 -0.61 -10.85 -4.11
C VAL A 98 -0.15 -11.68 -5.30
N CYS A 99 0.53 -11.09 -6.29
CA CYS A 99 1.13 -11.81 -7.41
C CYS A 99 2.14 -12.88 -6.92
N ARG A 100 2.98 -12.53 -5.95
CA ARG A 100 3.93 -13.47 -5.34
C ARG A 100 3.21 -14.60 -4.59
N LYS A 101 2.15 -14.28 -3.83
CA LYS A 101 1.30 -15.28 -3.18
C LYS A 101 0.65 -16.22 -4.19
N ALA A 102 0.11 -15.68 -5.28
CA ALA A 102 -0.52 -16.46 -6.34
C ALA A 102 0.48 -17.43 -6.98
N LYS A 103 1.66 -16.94 -7.33
CA LYS A 103 2.74 -17.80 -7.89
C LYS A 103 3.21 -18.87 -6.91
N ASN A 104 3.26 -18.57 -5.61
CA ASN A 104 3.60 -19.58 -4.61
C ASN A 104 2.48 -20.61 -4.40
N TYR A 105 1.22 -20.18 -4.45
CA TYR A 105 0.06 -21.08 -4.40
C TYR A 105 0.04 -22.07 -5.57
N ALA A 106 0.45 -21.64 -6.76
CA ALA A 106 0.55 -22.49 -7.95
C ALA A 106 1.58 -23.62 -7.79
N LYS A 107 2.66 -23.41 -7.00
CA LYS A 107 3.72 -24.41 -6.85
C LYS A 107 3.16 -25.72 -6.32
N ASN A 108 3.37 -26.78 -7.07
CA ASN A 108 2.99 -28.13 -6.65
C ASN A 108 4.17 -28.79 -5.92
N GLU A 109 3.93 -29.29 -4.73
CA GLU A 109 4.91 -30.07 -3.96
C GLU A 109 5.07 -31.48 -4.61
N ASN A 110 4.00 -32.00 -5.19
CA ASN A 110 3.99 -33.27 -5.91
C ASN A 110 4.06 -33.03 -7.44
N LYS A 111 5.15 -33.44 -8.07
CA LYS A 111 5.35 -33.37 -9.53
C LYS A 111 4.36 -34.20 -10.35
N ALA A 112 3.59 -35.10 -9.73
CA ALA A 112 2.60 -35.95 -10.38
C ALA A 112 1.26 -35.21 -10.63
N GLU A 113 1.07 -34.03 -10.10
CA GLU A 113 -0.15 -33.23 -10.22
C GLU A 113 0.12 -32.01 -11.07
N THR A 114 -0.43 -32.00 -12.27
CA THR A 114 -0.36 -30.88 -13.20
C THR A 114 -1.74 -30.25 -13.34
N TYR A 115 -1.79 -28.94 -13.28
CA TYR A 115 -2.98 -28.13 -13.58
C TYR A 115 -2.67 -27.33 -14.85
N GLU A 116 -2.60 -28.03 -15.99
CA GLU A 116 -2.03 -27.50 -17.24
C GLU A 116 -2.63 -26.15 -17.64
N ARG A 117 -3.94 -25.97 -17.46
CA ARG A 117 -4.63 -24.73 -17.83
C ARG A 117 -4.40 -23.60 -16.84
N LEU A 118 -4.43 -23.91 -15.56
CA LEU A 118 -4.18 -22.90 -14.54
C LEU A 118 -2.70 -22.52 -14.46
N ASP A 119 -1.82 -23.47 -14.65
CA ASP A 119 -0.38 -23.22 -14.66
C ASP A 119 0.01 -22.21 -15.74
N GLU A 120 -0.63 -22.24 -16.93
CA GLU A 120 -0.45 -21.22 -17.98
C GLU A 120 -0.71 -19.80 -17.44
N TYR A 121 -1.79 -19.59 -16.67
CA TYR A 121 -2.08 -18.27 -16.07
C TYR A 121 -1.07 -17.86 -15.00
N PHE A 122 -0.65 -18.80 -14.16
CA PHE A 122 0.34 -18.50 -13.12
C PHE A 122 1.74 -18.25 -13.69
N GLU A 123 2.08 -18.86 -14.83
CA GLU A 123 3.35 -18.61 -15.51
C GLU A 123 3.45 -17.20 -16.08
N LEU A 124 2.34 -16.61 -16.50
CA LEU A 124 2.29 -15.21 -16.96
C LEU A 124 2.63 -14.21 -15.85
N LEU A 125 2.53 -14.59 -14.58
CA LEU A 125 2.88 -13.72 -13.46
C LEU A 125 4.40 -13.54 -13.35
N THR A 126 4.88 -12.38 -13.73
CA THR A 126 6.28 -11.99 -13.54
C THR A 126 6.46 -11.36 -12.17
N LEU A 127 7.30 -11.94 -11.33
CA LEU A 127 7.62 -11.39 -10.00
C LEU A 127 8.69 -10.31 -10.10
N ILE A 128 8.52 -9.23 -9.36
CA ILE A 128 9.45 -8.11 -9.28
C ILE A 128 9.85 -7.90 -7.80
N PRO A 129 10.60 -8.86 -7.21
CA PRO A 129 10.88 -8.86 -5.78
C PRO A 129 11.68 -7.63 -5.32
N ASN A 130 12.57 -7.11 -6.15
CA ASN A 130 13.34 -5.92 -5.81
C ASN A 130 12.43 -4.69 -5.61
N LEU A 131 11.42 -4.50 -6.47
CA LEU A 131 10.48 -3.40 -6.34
C LEU A 131 9.56 -3.60 -5.13
N GLU A 132 9.02 -4.81 -4.93
CA GLU A 132 8.19 -5.14 -3.78
C GLU A 132 8.94 -4.85 -2.46
N ASN A 133 10.18 -5.31 -2.35
CA ASN A 133 11.01 -5.12 -1.16
C ASN A 133 11.34 -3.63 -0.94
N GLU A 134 11.64 -2.89 -2.00
CA GLU A 134 11.99 -1.47 -1.90
C GLU A 134 10.79 -0.63 -1.47
N ILE A 135 9.59 -0.88 -2.02
CA ILE A 135 8.36 -0.23 -1.55
C ILE A 135 8.12 -0.53 -0.08
N THR A 136 8.18 -1.81 0.32
CA THR A 136 7.96 -2.25 1.70
C THR A 136 8.99 -1.65 2.67
N ARG A 137 10.25 -1.53 2.26
CA ARG A 137 11.33 -0.95 3.06
C ARG A 137 11.16 0.54 3.25
N CYS A 138 10.77 1.24 2.19
CA CYS A 138 10.71 2.71 2.19
C CYS A 138 9.44 3.28 2.81
N ILE A 139 8.32 2.54 2.81
CA ILE A 139 7.04 3.04 3.27
C ILE A 139 6.64 2.36 4.58
N VAL A 140 6.52 3.16 5.65
CA VAL A 140 6.11 2.70 6.98
C VAL A 140 4.60 2.72 7.14
N SER A 141 3.95 3.78 6.64
CA SER A 141 2.49 3.97 6.71
C SER A 141 2.01 4.85 5.57
N GLU A 142 0.70 5.07 5.46
CA GLU A 142 0.09 5.95 4.45
C GLU A 142 0.61 7.40 4.47
N THR A 143 1.22 7.82 5.57
CA THR A 143 1.71 9.19 5.79
C THR A 143 3.19 9.27 6.11
N GLU A 144 3.88 8.12 6.24
CA GLU A 144 5.25 8.08 6.74
C GLU A 144 6.18 7.27 5.83
N ILE A 145 7.29 7.90 5.48
CA ILE A 145 8.42 7.28 4.78
C ILE A 145 9.51 6.95 5.80
N ALA A 146 10.12 5.77 5.68
CA ALA A 146 11.21 5.32 6.53
C ALA A 146 12.38 6.32 6.53
N ASP A 147 13.01 6.49 7.68
CA ASP A 147 14.14 7.43 7.84
C ASP A 147 15.31 7.12 6.89
N ASP A 148 15.49 5.86 6.58
CA ASP A 148 16.56 5.35 5.72
C ASP A 148 16.09 5.02 4.28
N ALA A 149 14.92 5.49 3.89
CA ALA A 149 14.41 5.32 2.53
C ALA A 149 15.38 5.84 1.46
N SER A 150 16.14 6.89 1.78
CA SER A 150 17.31 7.30 0.99
C SER A 150 18.42 7.85 1.89
N ALA A 151 19.66 7.80 1.40
CA ALA A 151 20.81 8.36 2.11
C ALA A 151 20.64 9.88 2.37
N GLY A 152 20.06 10.60 1.41
CA GLY A 152 19.78 12.03 1.55
C GLY A 152 18.75 12.32 2.63
N LEU A 153 17.64 11.58 2.65
CA LEU A 153 16.59 11.74 3.67
C LEU A 153 17.12 11.46 5.07
N LYS A 154 17.90 10.37 5.22
CA LYS A 154 18.55 10.01 6.48
C LYS A 154 19.47 11.12 6.99
N SER A 155 20.30 11.71 6.11
CA SER A 155 21.19 12.81 6.47
C SER A 155 20.40 14.04 6.93
N VAL A 156 19.41 14.46 6.14
CA VAL A 156 18.59 15.65 6.46
C VAL A 156 17.83 15.47 7.77
N ARG A 157 17.19 14.31 8.00
CA ARG A 157 16.47 14.06 9.26
C ARG A 157 17.42 14.04 10.46
N LYS A 158 18.64 13.48 10.29
CA LYS A 158 19.69 13.53 11.32
C LYS A 158 20.11 14.97 11.64
N GLU A 159 20.31 15.81 10.62
CA GLU A 159 20.66 17.22 10.81
C GLU A 159 19.55 18.01 11.49
N ILE A 160 18.30 17.78 11.12
CA ILE A 160 17.11 18.37 11.79
C ILE A 160 17.11 17.99 13.27
N LYS A 161 17.32 16.71 13.59
CA LYS A 161 17.38 16.25 14.98
C LYS A 161 18.50 16.93 15.76
N ILE A 162 19.72 16.94 15.21
CA ILE A 162 20.88 17.60 15.84
C ILE A 162 20.60 19.09 16.05
N SER A 163 19.99 19.77 15.07
CA SER A 163 19.67 21.19 15.18
C SER A 163 18.62 21.45 16.27
N ASN A 164 17.58 20.62 16.35
CA ASN A 164 16.58 20.70 17.40
C ASN A 164 17.19 20.47 18.81
N ASP A 165 18.09 19.50 18.93
CA ASP A 165 18.77 19.22 20.20
C ASP A 165 19.66 20.41 20.61
N ARG A 166 20.40 21.01 19.68
CA ARG A 166 21.21 22.22 19.94
C ARG A 166 20.35 23.40 20.39
N VAL A 167 19.17 23.60 19.79
CA VAL A 167 18.25 24.66 20.22
C VAL A 167 17.76 24.41 21.65
N LYS A 168 17.39 23.18 22.00
CA LYS A 168 17.01 22.81 23.37
C LYS A 168 18.13 23.02 24.38
N ASP A 169 19.35 22.60 24.04
CA ASP A 169 20.52 22.76 24.90
C ASP A 169 20.82 24.24 25.15
N HIS A 170 20.74 25.06 24.10
CA HIS A 170 20.91 26.51 24.24
C HIS A 170 19.86 27.13 25.18
N LEU A 171 18.60 26.78 25.00
CA LEU A 171 17.51 27.26 25.84
C LEU A 171 17.63 26.74 27.30
N ASN A 172 18.06 25.50 27.50
CA ASN A 172 18.37 24.98 28.83
C ASN A 172 19.49 25.78 29.48
N GLY A 173 20.52 26.17 28.73
CA GLY A 173 21.57 27.05 29.18
C GLY A 173 21.03 28.42 29.62
N VAL A 174 20.08 28.99 28.86
CA VAL A 174 19.41 30.25 29.23
C VAL A 174 18.60 30.10 30.54
N ILE A 175 17.80 29.03 30.63
CA ILE A 175 16.98 28.77 31.86
C ILE A 175 17.84 28.56 33.09
N SER A 176 18.99 27.90 32.93
CA SER A 176 19.92 27.61 34.04
C SER A 176 20.81 28.80 34.43
N SER A 177 20.85 29.82 33.57
CA SER A 177 21.73 31.00 33.79
C SER A 177 21.23 31.87 34.94
N SER A 178 22.10 32.17 35.89
CA SER A 178 21.83 33.11 36.98
C SER A 178 21.47 34.52 36.50
N ALA A 179 21.98 34.92 35.32
CA ALA A 179 21.70 36.24 34.74
C ALA A 179 20.24 36.41 34.30
N TYR A 180 19.60 35.32 33.82
CA TYR A 180 18.23 35.38 33.31
C TYR A 180 17.19 34.84 34.28
N ARG A 181 17.60 34.20 35.38
CA ARG A 181 16.72 33.51 36.32
C ARG A 181 15.59 34.40 36.88
N ASN A 182 15.88 35.63 37.18
CA ASN A 182 14.90 36.57 37.73
C ASN A 182 13.92 37.11 36.68
N MET A 183 14.28 37.03 35.39
CA MET A 183 13.49 37.53 34.26
C MET A 183 12.49 36.49 33.75
N LEU A 184 12.68 35.21 34.08
CA LEU A 184 11.81 34.12 33.64
C LEU A 184 10.58 34.03 34.54
N GLN A 185 9.43 33.79 33.92
CA GLN A 185 8.18 33.52 34.61
C GLN A 185 8.15 32.07 35.10
N ASP A 186 8.66 31.16 34.27
CA ASP A 186 8.74 29.74 34.56
C ASP A 186 10.01 29.15 33.90
N PHE A 187 10.54 28.04 34.45
CA PHE A 187 11.77 27.40 34.00
C PHE A 187 11.49 26.21 33.06
N VAL A 188 10.57 26.42 32.12
CA VAL A 188 10.16 25.38 31.16
C VAL A 188 10.33 25.87 29.75
N ILE A 189 10.71 24.93 28.85
CA ILE A 189 10.71 25.16 27.42
C ILE A 189 9.35 24.69 26.89
N THR A 190 8.64 25.55 26.18
CA THR A 190 7.36 25.27 25.52
C THR A 190 7.50 25.37 24.02
N ILE A 191 6.56 24.80 23.29
CA ILE A 191 6.48 24.95 21.84
C ILE A 191 5.22 25.73 21.51
N ARG A 192 5.37 26.85 20.78
CA ARG A 192 4.27 27.65 20.26
C ARG A 192 4.52 27.99 18.80
N ASN A 193 3.56 27.73 17.92
CA ASN A 193 3.68 28.00 16.49
C ASN A 193 4.99 27.40 15.90
N ASP A 194 5.30 26.15 16.22
CA ASP A 194 6.49 25.39 15.82
C ASP A 194 7.83 26.02 16.24
N ARG A 195 7.82 26.87 17.27
CA ARG A 195 9.01 27.48 17.84
C ARG A 195 9.17 27.12 19.30
N TYR A 196 10.41 26.88 19.72
CA TYR A 196 10.75 26.73 21.12
C TYR A 196 10.70 28.07 21.80
N CYS A 197 9.95 28.18 22.90
CA CYS A 197 9.72 29.40 23.65
C CYS A 197 10.05 29.18 25.12
N VAL A 198 10.54 30.24 25.76
CA VAL A 198 10.74 30.32 27.21
C VAL A 198 9.85 31.45 27.75
N PRO A 199 9.01 31.22 28.78
CA PRO A 199 8.14 32.24 29.34
C PRO A 199 8.95 33.29 30.11
N VAL A 200 8.84 34.54 29.67
CA VAL A 200 9.50 35.70 30.26
C VAL A 200 8.46 36.59 30.93
N LYS A 201 8.77 37.16 32.11
CA LYS A 201 7.90 38.11 32.81
C LYS A 201 7.72 39.36 31.95
N SER A 202 6.51 39.92 31.97
CA SER A 202 6.13 41.07 31.13
C SER A 202 7.01 42.28 31.31
N GLU A 203 7.51 42.52 32.54
CA GLU A 203 8.40 43.63 32.91
C GLU A 203 9.80 43.54 32.26
N TYR A 204 10.22 42.36 31.85
CA TYR A 204 11.54 42.13 31.20
C TYR A 204 11.45 41.94 29.68
N ARG A 205 10.27 42.17 29.10
CA ARG A 205 10.02 41.92 27.67
C ARG A 205 10.96 42.70 26.73
N SER A 206 11.32 43.93 27.13
CA SER A 206 12.19 44.81 26.35
C SER A 206 13.69 44.58 26.59
N VAL A 207 14.05 43.88 27.65
CA VAL A 207 15.44 43.65 28.07
C VAL A 207 15.91 42.25 27.77
N PHE A 208 14.99 41.29 27.74
CA PHE A 208 15.34 39.90 27.48
C PHE A 208 15.71 39.71 26.00
N PRO A 209 16.90 39.10 25.70
CA PRO A 209 17.34 38.92 24.32
C PRO A 209 16.49 37.84 23.63
N GLY A 210 15.81 38.22 22.57
CA GLY A 210 15.00 37.30 21.81
C GLY A 210 13.87 37.97 21.04
N MET A 211 13.13 37.14 20.27
CA MET A 211 11.93 37.56 19.56
C MET A 211 10.71 37.32 20.47
N VAL A 212 9.89 38.32 20.62
CA VAL A 212 8.70 38.30 21.51
C VAL A 212 7.43 38.27 20.68
#